data_125cc562bb975b9d0ec681e189fd4891
#
_entry.id   125cc562bb975b9d0ec681e189fd4891
#
_cell.length_a   1.000
_cell.length_b   1.000
_cell.length_c   1.000
_cell.angle_alpha   90.00
_cell.angle_beta   90.00
_cell.angle_gamma   90.00
#
_symmetry.space_group_name_H-M   'P 1'
#
loop_
_entity.id
_entity.type
_entity.pdbx_description
1 polymer ?
#
loop_
_entity_poly.entity_id
_entity_poly.type
_entity_poly.pdbx_seq_one_letter_code
_entity_poly.pdbx_strand_id
1 'polypeptide(L)'
;SSDVCSSDLSSHQLDDAARGFSYRADAPLDMRMSQEGETAADLVNSESREELTRILRDYGEEPFAWQSAGRIVEARETAPIETTLQLADIVASAMPPAERRKNKNPSRRTFQALRIAVNHELDALEEGLDTIFAHLAPGGRLCVITFHSLEDRLVKNKFRRWSTACTCPPEFPVCVCGGKAKAKLITRKPIEANTQELEENRRSRSAHLRVLEKI
;
A
#
# COMPACT_ATOMS: atom_id res chain seq x y z
N SER A 1 -14.17 -11.20 -20.92
CA SER A 1 -13.83 -9.82 -20.55
C SER A 1 -12.72 -9.85 -19.51
N SER A 2 -11.70 -9.07 -19.71
CA SER A 2 -10.64 -8.87 -18.72
C SER A 2 -11.01 -7.63 -17.92
N ASP A 3 -11.45 -7.82 -16.68
CA ASP A 3 -11.68 -6.70 -15.79
C ASP A 3 -10.34 -6.28 -15.18
N VAL A 4 -9.97 -5.03 -15.35
CA VAL A 4 -8.82 -4.40 -14.67
C VAL A 4 -9.36 -3.71 -13.43
N CYS A 5 -8.99 -4.19 -12.27
CA CYS A 5 -9.27 -3.53 -11.00
C CYS A 5 -8.03 -2.76 -10.57
N SER A 6 -8.17 -1.46 -10.35
CA SER A 6 -7.15 -0.61 -9.76
C SER A 6 -7.65 -0.14 -8.39
N SER A 7 -6.93 -0.48 -7.35
CA SER A 7 -7.17 0.03 -5.99
C SER A 7 -6.43 1.36 -5.75
N ASP A 8 -5.80 1.89 -6.81
CA ASP A 8 -4.85 2.98 -6.70
C ASP A 8 -5.49 4.35 -6.92
N LEU A 9 -4.85 5.37 -6.33
CA LEU A 9 -5.20 6.77 -6.55
C LEU A 9 -5.12 7.14 -8.02
N SER A 10 -6.16 7.78 -8.53
CA SER A 10 -6.10 8.38 -9.85
C SER A 10 -5.06 9.51 -9.89
N SER A 11 -4.46 9.75 -11.06
CA SER A 11 -3.53 10.88 -11.23
C SER A 11 -4.17 12.20 -10.82
N HIS A 12 -5.46 12.37 -11.06
CA HIS A 12 -6.21 13.57 -10.67
C HIS A 12 -6.24 13.77 -9.15
N GLN A 13 -6.46 12.71 -8.37
CA GLN A 13 -6.45 12.79 -6.91
C GLN A 13 -5.06 13.12 -6.35
N LEU A 14 -3.99 12.59 -6.97
CA LEU A 14 -2.61 12.89 -6.58
C LEU A 14 -2.18 14.31 -6.93
N ASP A 15 -2.71 14.85 -8.02
CA ASP A 15 -2.35 16.19 -8.54
C ASP A 15 -3.17 17.31 -7.86
N ASP A 16 -4.28 16.96 -7.19
CA ASP A 16 -5.06 17.91 -6.39
C ASP A 16 -4.45 18.05 -4.99
N ALA A 17 -3.71 19.14 -4.80
CA ALA A 17 -3.04 19.43 -3.54
C ALA A 17 -4.02 19.51 -2.35
N ALA A 18 -5.24 20.00 -2.56
CA ALA A 18 -6.25 20.18 -1.51
C ALA A 18 -6.68 18.85 -0.87
N ARG A 19 -6.44 17.72 -1.53
CA ARG A 19 -6.74 16.37 -1.03
C ARG A 19 -5.72 15.84 0.00
N GLY A 20 -4.60 16.53 0.21
CA GLY A 20 -3.61 16.19 1.23
C GLY A 20 -2.75 14.94 0.96
N PHE A 21 -2.77 14.37 -0.23
CA PHE A 21 -1.96 13.19 -0.58
C PHE A 21 -0.48 13.48 -0.77
N SER A 22 -0.12 14.75 -0.91
CA SER A 22 1.25 15.18 -1.23
C SER A 22 1.86 16.00 -0.11
N TYR A 23 3.11 15.70 0.23
CA TYR A 23 3.95 16.49 1.14
C TYR A 23 4.75 17.60 0.43
N ARG A 24 4.44 17.89 -0.85
CA ARG A 24 5.16 18.90 -1.65
C ARG A 24 4.54 20.29 -1.59
N ALA A 25 3.29 20.38 -1.25
CA ALA A 25 2.54 21.62 -1.08
C ALA A 25 1.83 21.58 0.25
N ASP A 26 1.65 22.73 0.88
CA ASP A 26 0.87 22.84 2.10
C ASP A 26 -0.62 22.75 1.77
N ALA A 27 -1.28 21.82 2.45
CA ALA A 27 -2.69 21.52 2.23
C ALA A 27 -3.28 20.89 3.50
N PRO A 28 -4.62 20.85 3.66
CA PRO A 28 -5.26 20.10 4.71
C PRO A 28 -4.81 18.63 4.70
N LEU A 29 -4.55 18.07 5.87
CA LEU A 29 -4.11 16.69 6.03
C LEU A 29 -5.31 15.73 6.00
N ASP A 30 -5.94 15.60 4.82
CA ASP A 30 -7.16 14.81 4.64
C ASP A 30 -6.86 13.35 4.24
N MET A 31 -6.32 13.10 3.06
CA MET A 31 -5.96 11.80 2.47
C MET A 31 -7.12 10.83 2.22
N ARG A 32 -8.39 11.21 2.39
CA ARG A 32 -9.54 10.34 2.09
C ARG A 32 -9.80 10.25 0.59
N MET A 33 -10.02 9.06 0.08
CA MET A 33 -10.44 8.85 -1.30
C MET A 33 -11.93 9.13 -1.50
N SER A 34 -12.78 8.72 -0.55
CA SER A 34 -14.24 8.84 -0.59
C SER A 34 -14.78 10.18 -0.08
N GLN A 35 -13.98 10.99 0.61
CA GLN A 35 -14.40 12.19 1.36
C GLN A 35 -15.29 11.91 2.59
N GLU A 36 -15.52 10.65 2.93
CA GLU A 36 -16.25 10.22 4.13
C GLU A 36 -15.29 9.54 5.10
N GLY A 37 -15.66 9.51 6.38
CA GLY A 37 -14.87 8.88 7.44
C GLY A 37 -13.76 9.75 8.00
N GLU A 38 -12.85 9.13 8.71
CA GLU A 38 -11.74 9.76 9.43
C GLU A 38 -10.66 10.26 8.46
N THR A 39 -10.14 11.46 8.70
CA THR A 39 -9.05 12.06 7.94
C THR A 39 -7.69 11.61 8.48
N ALA A 40 -6.62 11.83 7.71
CA ALA A 40 -5.26 11.63 8.23
C ALA A 40 -4.95 12.59 9.39
N ALA A 41 -5.53 13.79 9.42
CA ALA A 41 -5.42 14.70 10.56
C ALA A 41 -6.09 14.10 11.80
N ASP A 42 -7.30 13.57 11.70
CA ASP A 42 -7.96 12.91 12.80
C ASP A 42 -7.11 11.77 13.35
N LEU A 43 -6.61 10.90 12.47
CA LEU A 43 -5.80 9.74 12.84
C LEU A 43 -4.51 10.15 13.58
N VAL A 44 -3.74 11.12 13.09
CA VAL A 44 -2.50 11.54 13.77
C VAL A 44 -2.75 12.28 15.08
N ASN A 45 -3.91 12.93 15.23
CA ASN A 45 -4.26 13.67 16.45
C ASN A 45 -4.95 12.81 17.52
N SER A 46 -5.58 11.67 17.15
CA SER A 46 -6.33 10.81 18.08
C SER A 46 -5.60 9.54 18.49
N GLU A 47 -4.91 8.87 17.56
CA GLU A 47 -4.38 7.54 17.77
C GLU A 47 -3.25 7.48 18.80
N SER A 48 -3.12 6.33 19.48
CA SER A 48 -2.03 6.08 20.42
C SER A 48 -0.67 6.03 19.72
N ARG A 49 0.41 6.26 20.46
CA ARG A 49 1.78 6.13 19.93
C ARG A 49 2.05 4.73 19.38
N GLU A 50 1.53 3.72 20.06
CA GLU A 50 1.66 2.31 19.69
C GLU A 50 0.99 2.04 18.35
N GLU A 51 -0.24 2.54 18.17
CA GLU A 51 -1.00 2.37 16.94
C GLU A 51 -0.38 3.15 15.79
N LEU A 52 0.01 4.41 15.99
CA LEU A 52 0.78 5.17 14.99
C LEU A 52 2.07 4.45 14.60
N THR A 53 2.79 3.86 15.56
CA THR A 53 3.99 3.08 15.28
C THR A 53 3.68 1.85 14.42
N ARG A 54 2.59 1.15 14.73
CA ARG A 54 2.12 0.00 13.94
C ARG A 54 1.81 0.41 12.50
N ILE A 55 1.02 1.47 12.32
CA ILE A 55 0.67 2.01 11.01
C ILE A 55 1.92 2.38 10.21
N LEU A 56 2.83 3.15 10.80
CA LEU A 56 4.04 3.60 10.12
C LEU A 56 4.98 2.45 9.76
N ARG A 57 5.10 1.45 10.63
CA ARG A 57 5.93 0.27 10.40
C ARG A 57 5.31 -0.67 9.36
N ASP A 58 4.04 -1.03 9.54
CA ASP A 58 3.40 -2.09 8.77
C ASP A 58 2.94 -1.61 7.39
N TYR A 59 2.47 -0.35 7.27
CA TYR A 59 2.00 0.23 6.00
C TYR A 59 3.03 1.14 5.33
N GLY A 60 3.98 1.69 6.08
CA GLY A 60 5.04 2.56 5.53
C GLY A 60 6.37 1.85 5.34
N GLU A 61 6.57 0.69 5.95
CA GLU A 61 7.88 0.05 6.07
C GLU A 61 8.94 1.06 6.58
N GLU A 62 8.51 1.92 7.55
CA GLU A 62 9.30 3.05 8.07
C GLU A 62 10.26 2.57 9.16
N PRO A 63 11.59 2.64 8.95
CA PRO A 63 12.57 2.18 9.94
C PRO A 63 12.52 2.98 11.25
N PHE A 64 12.10 4.25 11.17
CA PHE A 64 12.02 5.17 12.31
C PHE A 64 10.57 5.34 12.81
N ALA A 65 9.72 4.31 12.63
CA ALA A 65 8.30 4.37 12.97
C ALA A 65 8.04 4.79 14.42
N TRP A 66 8.78 4.22 15.38
CA TRP A 66 8.65 4.55 16.80
C TRP A 66 9.02 6.00 17.12
N GLN A 67 10.12 6.48 16.54
CA GLN A 67 10.58 7.85 16.71
C GLN A 67 9.60 8.85 16.06
N SER A 68 9.15 8.54 14.85
CA SER A 68 8.18 9.37 14.11
C SER A 68 6.84 9.47 14.85
N ALA A 69 6.31 8.34 15.34
CA ALA A 69 5.09 8.31 16.14
C ALA A 69 5.25 9.11 17.44
N GLY A 70 6.41 8.99 18.11
CA GLY A 70 6.72 9.77 19.30
C GLY A 70 6.74 11.28 19.04
N ARG A 71 7.32 11.72 17.92
CA ARG A 71 7.32 13.13 17.53
C ARG A 71 5.94 13.66 17.17
N ILE A 72 5.11 12.83 16.53
CA ILE A 72 3.71 13.18 16.23
C ILE A 72 2.93 13.40 17.52
N VAL A 73 3.03 12.47 18.47
CA VAL A 73 2.34 12.58 19.78
C VAL A 73 2.82 13.81 20.56
N GLU A 74 4.13 14.04 20.63
CA GLU A 74 4.72 15.21 21.28
C GLU A 74 4.26 16.53 20.64
N ALA A 75 4.23 16.60 19.31
CA ALA A 75 3.83 17.82 18.59
C ALA A 75 2.34 18.16 18.80
N ARG A 76 1.45 17.16 18.75
CA ARG A 76 0.01 17.40 18.95
C ARG A 76 -0.38 17.83 20.36
N GLU A 77 0.45 17.56 21.37
CA GLU A 77 0.25 18.09 22.73
C GLU A 77 0.36 19.62 22.78
N THR A 78 1.09 20.23 21.83
CA THR A 78 1.25 21.69 21.74
C THR A 78 0.18 22.32 20.87
N ALA A 79 -0.10 21.74 19.69
CA ALA A 79 -1.14 22.18 18.77
C ALA A 79 -1.54 21.03 17.84
N PRO A 80 -2.81 20.95 17.40
CA PRO A 80 -3.24 19.96 16.42
C PRO A 80 -2.42 20.02 15.13
N ILE A 81 -2.17 18.84 14.54
CA ILE A 81 -1.49 18.71 13.25
C ILE A 81 -2.56 18.74 12.17
N GLU A 82 -2.63 19.84 11.41
CA GLU A 82 -3.72 20.09 10.47
C GLU A 82 -3.26 20.05 9.00
N THR A 83 -1.95 20.25 8.75
CA THR A 83 -1.47 20.36 7.37
C THR A 83 -0.38 19.35 7.01
N THR A 84 -0.25 19.13 5.71
CA THR A 84 0.72 18.20 5.14
C THR A 84 2.16 18.59 5.45
N LEU A 85 2.51 19.89 5.38
CA LEU A 85 3.87 20.35 5.67
C LEU A 85 4.19 20.26 7.15
N GLN A 86 3.24 20.57 8.05
CA GLN A 86 3.43 20.37 9.50
C GLN A 86 3.82 18.91 9.79
N LEU A 87 3.06 17.95 9.28
CA LEU A 87 3.37 16.54 9.46
C LEU A 87 4.73 16.16 8.84
N ALA A 88 5.02 16.65 7.64
CA ALA A 88 6.27 16.36 6.96
C ALA A 88 7.50 16.83 7.77
N ASP A 89 7.44 18.03 8.35
CA ASP A 89 8.51 18.59 9.17
C ASP A 89 8.68 17.81 10.50
N ILE A 90 7.57 17.46 11.15
CA ILE A 90 7.59 16.65 12.38
C ILE A 90 8.29 15.31 12.13
N VAL A 91 7.89 14.59 11.08
CA VAL A 91 8.47 13.29 10.72
C VAL A 91 9.94 13.43 10.31
N ALA A 92 10.28 14.45 9.53
CA ALA A 92 11.67 14.71 9.16
C ALA A 92 12.55 14.96 10.39
N SER A 93 12.02 15.61 11.45
CA SER A 93 12.73 15.86 12.69
C SER A 93 13.04 14.58 13.49
N ALA A 94 12.25 13.53 13.32
CA ALA A 94 12.44 12.25 13.99
C ALA A 94 13.63 11.45 13.45
N MET A 95 14.07 11.74 12.24
CA MET A 95 15.17 11.02 11.58
C MET A 95 16.53 11.59 11.97
N PRO A 96 17.55 10.72 12.16
CA PRO A 96 18.92 11.16 12.34
C PRO A 96 19.38 12.05 11.16
N PRO A 97 20.18 13.11 11.40
CA PRO A 97 20.61 14.02 10.34
C PRO A 97 21.33 13.34 9.17
N ALA A 98 22.08 12.28 9.43
CA ALA A 98 22.75 11.49 8.39
C ALA A 98 21.76 10.79 7.47
N GLU A 99 20.70 10.18 7.99
CA GLU A 99 19.67 9.50 7.24
C GLU A 99 18.76 10.49 6.49
N ARG A 100 18.43 11.62 7.13
CA ARG A 100 17.67 12.71 6.48
C ARG A 100 18.38 13.28 5.25
N ARG A 101 19.72 13.39 5.28
CA ARG A 101 20.52 13.85 4.11
C ARG A 101 20.54 12.83 2.97
N LYS A 102 20.51 11.55 3.27
CA LYS A 102 20.48 10.47 2.25
C LYS A 102 19.10 10.34 1.61
N ASN A 103 18.05 10.58 2.36
CA ASN A 103 16.67 10.42 1.91
C ASN A 103 16.11 11.76 1.39
N LYS A 104 15.97 11.87 0.07
CA LYS A 104 15.41 13.08 -0.57
C LYS A 104 13.97 13.39 -0.13
N ASN A 105 13.23 12.39 0.35
CA ASN A 105 11.83 12.53 0.74
C ASN A 105 11.57 11.73 2.03
N PRO A 106 11.98 12.25 3.19
CA PRO A 106 11.88 11.54 4.47
C PRO A 106 10.44 11.19 4.86
N SER A 107 9.46 12.01 4.47
CA SER A 107 8.05 11.82 4.83
C SER A 107 7.29 10.87 3.91
N ARG A 108 7.89 10.41 2.80
CA ARG A 108 7.20 9.58 1.80
C ARG A 108 6.53 8.34 2.38
N ARG A 109 7.25 7.62 3.24
CA ARG A 109 6.76 6.36 3.85
C ARG A 109 5.64 6.62 4.84
N THR A 110 5.74 7.70 5.61
CA THR A 110 4.70 8.13 6.53
C THR A 110 3.41 8.48 5.79
N PHE A 111 3.50 9.26 4.71
CA PHE A 111 2.34 9.62 3.90
C PHE A 111 1.69 8.39 3.24
N GLN A 112 2.49 7.46 2.73
CA GLN A 112 1.98 6.18 2.24
C GLN A 112 1.27 5.40 3.34
N ALA A 113 1.84 5.31 4.54
CA ALA A 113 1.27 4.57 5.66
C ALA A 113 -0.08 5.13 6.09
N LEU A 114 -0.17 6.45 6.26
CA LEU A 114 -1.41 7.12 6.64
C LEU A 114 -2.48 6.99 5.56
N ARG A 115 -2.11 7.13 4.28
CA ARG A 115 -3.03 6.94 3.17
C ARG A 115 -3.64 5.54 3.18
N ILE A 116 -2.80 4.52 3.32
CA ILE A 116 -3.25 3.12 3.39
C ILE A 116 -4.17 2.90 4.59
N ALA A 117 -3.85 3.47 5.76
CA ALA A 117 -4.66 3.35 6.97
C ALA A 117 -6.03 4.03 6.81
N VAL A 118 -6.05 5.30 6.40
CA VAL A 118 -7.28 6.10 6.22
C VAL A 118 -8.25 5.47 5.22
N ASN A 119 -7.72 4.88 4.15
CA ASN A 119 -8.55 4.33 3.06
C ASN A 119 -8.72 2.81 3.13
N HIS A 120 -8.17 2.13 4.13
CA HIS A 120 -8.22 0.67 4.26
C HIS A 120 -7.79 -0.06 2.98
N GLU A 121 -6.78 0.48 2.27
CA GLU A 121 -6.44 0.07 0.90
C GLU A 121 -6.09 -1.41 0.78
N LEU A 122 -5.35 -1.98 1.75
CA LEU A 122 -4.94 -3.38 1.71
C LEU A 122 -6.11 -4.34 1.98
N ASP A 123 -7.03 -3.97 2.88
CA ASP A 123 -8.22 -4.77 3.19
C ASP A 123 -9.16 -4.79 1.98
N ALA A 124 -9.40 -3.61 1.38
CA ALA A 124 -10.19 -3.48 0.15
C ALA A 124 -9.59 -4.26 -1.02
N LEU A 125 -8.25 -4.23 -1.19
CA LEU A 125 -7.55 -5.02 -2.20
C LEU A 125 -7.73 -6.52 -1.94
N GLU A 126 -7.58 -6.97 -0.70
CA GLU A 126 -7.71 -8.38 -0.35
C GLU A 126 -9.12 -8.91 -0.63
N GLU A 127 -10.15 -8.20 -0.20
CA GLU A 127 -11.55 -8.54 -0.44
C GLU A 127 -11.90 -8.48 -1.93
N GLY A 128 -11.44 -7.44 -2.62
CA GLY A 128 -11.63 -7.29 -4.08
C GLY A 128 -11.03 -8.45 -4.86
N LEU A 129 -9.82 -8.88 -4.52
CA LEU A 129 -9.18 -10.03 -5.16
C LEU A 129 -9.99 -11.31 -4.96
N ASP A 130 -10.45 -11.58 -3.72
CA ASP A 130 -11.25 -12.77 -3.42
C ASP A 130 -12.58 -12.76 -4.21
N THR A 131 -13.24 -11.61 -4.24
CA THR A 131 -14.51 -11.41 -4.96
C THR A 131 -14.35 -11.60 -6.47
N ILE A 132 -13.37 -10.95 -7.08
CA ILE A 132 -13.10 -11.08 -8.51
C ILE A 132 -12.75 -12.53 -8.86
N PHE A 133 -11.87 -13.16 -8.07
CA PHE A 133 -11.48 -14.54 -8.31
C PHE A 133 -12.66 -15.52 -8.19
N ALA A 134 -13.59 -15.29 -7.26
CA ALA A 134 -14.80 -16.12 -7.13
C ALA A 134 -15.67 -16.07 -8.41
N HIS A 135 -15.81 -14.87 -9.00
CA HIS A 135 -16.65 -14.64 -10.19
C HIS A 135 -15.93 -14.92 -11.53
N LEU A 136 -14.62 -15.12 -11.52
CA LEU A 136 -13.85 -15.42 -12.72
C LEU A 136 -14.25 -16.82 -13.26
N ALA A 137 -14.55 -16.90 -14.54
CA ALA A 137 -14.84 -18.20 -15.20
C ALA A 137 -13.58 -19.07 -15.30
N PRO A 138 -13.71 -20.42 -15.36
CA PRO A 138 -12.58 -21.29 -15.70
C PRO A 138 -11.93 -20.86 -17.03
N GLY A 139 -10.60 -20.83 -17.08
CA GLY A 139 -9.82 -20.27 -18.19
C GLY A 139 -9.72 -18.75 -18.22
N GLY A 140 -10.47 -18.05 -17.37
CA GLY A 140 -10.38 -16.60 -17.21
C GLY A 140 -9.06 -16.17 -16.57
N ARG A 141 -8.57 -14.99 -16.94
CA ARG A 141 -7.31 -14.42 -16.44
C ARG A 141 -7.56 -13.21 -15.55
N LEU A 142 -6.93 -13.21 -14.39
CA LEU A 142 -6.86 -12.06 -13.49
C LEU A 142 -5.51 -11.39 -13.68
N CYS A 143 -5.54 -10.14 -14.13
CA CYS A 143 -4.37 -9.27 -14.29
C CYS A 143 -4.45 -8.18 -13.23
N VAL A 144 -3.41 -8.05 -12.40
CA VAL A 144 -3.35 -7.05 -11.32
C VAL A 144 -2.07 -6.23 -11.48
N ILE A 145 -2.23 -4.91 -11.49
CA ILE A 145 -1.11 -3.96 -11.45
C ILE A 145 -1.04 -3.38 -10.04
N THR A 146 0.14 -3.40 -9.46
CA THR A 146 0.42 -2.83 -8.13
C THR A 146 1.52 -1.78 -8.23
N PHE A 147 1.54 -0.79 -7.32
CA PHE A 147 2.47 0.33 -7.36
C PHE A 147 3.39 0.42 -6.15
N HIS A 148 3.14 -0.36 -5.10
CA HIS A 148 4.04 -0.45 -3.95
C HIS A 148 4.20 -1.90 -3.43
N SER A 149 5.24 -2.09 -2.60
CA SER A 149 5.69 -3.39 -2.11
C SER A 149 4.62 -4.19 -1.36
N LEU A 150 3.76 -3.52 -0.59
CA LEU A 150 2.74 -4.19 0.21
C LEU A 150 1.63 -4.77 -0.65
N GLU A 151 1.13 -4.01 -1.63
CA GLU A 151 0.16 -4.51 -2.62
C GLU A 151 0.73 -5.69 -3.38
N ASP A 152 1.97 -5.55 -3.92
CA ASP A 152 2.61 -6.62 -4.68
C ASP A 152 2.79 -7.89 -3.84
N ARG A 153 3.15 -7.74 -2.56
CA ARG A 153 3.28 -8.84 -1.59
C ARG A 153 1.94 -9.55 -1.37
N LEU A 154 0.85 -8.77 -1.18
CA LEU A 154 -0.49 -9.29 -0.97
C LEU A 154 -0.96 -10.08 -2.21
N VAL A 155 -0.90 -9.47 -3.39
CA VAL A 155 -1.28 -10.12 -4.67
C VAL A 155 -0.47 -11.39 -4.91
N LYS A 156 0.87 -11.32 -4.75
CA LYS A 156 1.77 -12.47 -4.87
C LYS A 156 1.35 -13.62 -3.95
N ASN A 157 1.05 -13.32 -2.69
CA ASN A 157 0.68 -14.33 -1.70
C ASN A 157 -0.69 -14.94 -2.02
N LYS A 158 -1.69 -14.14 -2.40
CA LYS A 158 -3.00 -14.63 -2.84
C LYS A 158 -2.89 -15.52 -4.08
N PHE A 159 -2.17 -15.08 -5.10
CA PHE A 159 -1.95 -15.83 -6.33
C PHE A 159 -1.25 -17.17 -6.05
N ARG A 160 -0.22 -17.15 -5.18
CA ARG A 160 0.46 -18.36 -4.74
C ARG A 160 -0.49 -19.31 -4.01
N ARG A 161 -1.31 -18.80 -3.09
CA ARG A 161 -2.29 -19.60 -2.35
C ARG A 161 -3.28 -20.30 -3.27
N TRP A 162 -3.82 -19.60 -4.27
CA TRP A 162 -4.76 -20.18 -5.23
C TRP A 162 -4.11 -21.16 -6.20
N SER A 163 -2.83 -21.00 -6.50
CA SER A 163 -2.08 -21.88 -7.41
C SER A 163 -1.41 -23.07 -6.72
N THR A 164 -1.48 -23.15 -5.39
CA THR A 164 -0.91 -24.24 -4.62
C THR A 164 -1.97 -25.32 -4.37
N ALA A 165 -1.69 -26.54 -4.79
CA ALA A 165 -2.61 -27.66 -4.60
C ALA A 165 -2.65 -28.15 -3.14
N CYS A 166 -1.49 -28.18 -2.48
CA CYS A 166 -1.34 -28.72 -1.13
C CYS A 166 -1.13 -27.61 -0.10
N THR A 167 -1.89 -27.67 1.00
CA THR A 167 -1.79 -26.77 2.15
C THR A 167 -1.28 -27.48 3.41
N CYS A 168 -0.84 -28.74 3.30
CA CYS A 168 -0.26 -29.48 4.41
C CYS A 168 1.05 -28.81 4.87
N PRO A 169 1.39 -28.92 6.18
CA PRO A 169 2.71 -28.58 6.68
C PRO A 169 3.82 -29.35 5.93
N PRO A 170 4.98 -28.71 5.70
CA PRO A 170 6.10 -29.36 4.97
C PRO A 170 6.59 -30.67 5.61
N GLU A 171 6.38 -30.83 6.91
CA GLU A 171 6.82 -32.00 7.71
C GLU A 171 5.95 -33.23 7.45
N PHE A 172 4.79 -33.10 6.79
CA PHE A 172 3.91 -34.24 6.52
C PHE A 172 4.48 -35.07 5.37
N PRO A 173 4.77 -36.37 5.61
CA PRO A 173 5.35 -37.24 4.59
C PRO A 173 4.39 -37.56 3.43
N VAL A 174 3.08 -37.41 3.68
CA VAL A 174 2.03 -37.63 2.68
C VAL A 174 0.98 -36.53 2.76
N CYS A 175 0.56 -36.04 1.62
CA CYS A 175 -0.51 -35.03 1.54
C CYS A 175 -1.85 -35.65 1.99
N VAL A 176 -2.45 -35.05 3.03
CA VAL A 176 -3.76 -35.49 3.59
C VAL A 176 -4.86 -34.44 3.33
N CYS A 177 -4.54 -33.25 2.78
CA CYS A 177 -5.54 -32.21 2.60
C CYS A 177 -6.45 -32.41 1.37
N GLY A 178 -6.09 -33.30 0.43
CA GLY A 178 -6.85 -33.51 -0.82
C GLY A 178 -6.96 -32.26 -1.68
N GLY A 179 -6.16 -31.21 -1.38
CA GLY A 179 -6.25 -29.92 -2.03
C GLY A 179 -5.95 -29.98 -3.52
N LYS A 180 -6.66 -29.15 -4.29
CA LYS A 180 -6.42 -28.96 -5.72
C LYS A 180 -6.10 -27.49 -5.97
N ALA A 181 -5.14 -27.24 -6.86
CA ALA A 181 -4.90 -25.88 -7.32
C ALA A 181 -6.17 -25.32 -7.98
N LYS A 182 -6.52 -24.10 -7.62
CA LYS A 182 -7.67 -23.39 -8.18
C LYS A 182 -7.28 -22.53 -9.36
N ALA A 183 -5.98 -22.31 -9.54
CA ALA A 183 -5.44 -21.42 -10.55
C ALA A 183 -4.02 -21.80 -10.98
N LYS A 184 -3.57 -21.25 -12.09
CA LYS A 184 -2.22 -21.37 -12.63
C LYS A 184 -1.58 -20.00 -12.70
N LEU A 185 -0.35 -19.86 -12.15
CA LEU A 185 0.44 -18.64 -12.32
C LEU A 185 0.90 -18.51 -13.78
N ILE A 186 0.49 -17.46 -14.44
CA ILE A 186 0.99 -17.12 -15.78
C ILE A 186 2.32 -16.38 -15.64
N THR A 187 2.41 -15.44 -14.70
CA THR A 187 3.65 -14.73 -14.37
C THR A 187 4.21 -15.23 -13.03
N ARG A 188 5.41 -15.82 -13.05
CA ARG A 188 6.12 -16.19 -11.81
C ARG A 188 6.81 -14.99 -11.15
N LYS A 189 7.34 -14.07 -11.97
CA LYS A 189 7.87 -12.77 -11.57
C LYS A 189 6.93 -11.68 -12.09
N PRO A 190 6.87 -10.51 -11.45
CA PRO A 190 6.09 -9.41 -12.01
C PRO A 190 6.67 -8.98 -13.35
N ILE A 191 5.80 -8.49 -14.22
CA ILE A 191 6.21 -7.77 -15.42
C ILE A 191 6.33 -6.30 -15.03
N GLU A 192 7.46 -5.69 -15.33
CA GLU A 192 7.78 -4.29 -15.06
C GLU A 192 7.74 -3.48 -16.34
N ALA A 193 7.56 -2.16 -16.21
CA ALA A 193 7.57 -1.24 -17.34
C ALA A 193 8.92 -1.30 -18.09
N ASN A 194 8.86 -1.34 -19.42
CA ASN A 194 10.05 -1.29 -20.24
C ASN A 194 10.61 0.14 -20.38
N THR A 195 11.76 0.30 -21.03
CA THR A 195 12.44 1.60 -21.17
C THR A 195 11.57 2.62 -21.89
N GLN A 196 10.87 2.22 -22.95
CA GLN A 196 10.00 3.11 -23.72
C GLN A 196 8.84 3.61 -22.85
N GLU A 197 8.16 2.73 -22.12
CA GLU A 197 7.07 3.10 -21.21
C GLU A 197 7.54 4.03 -20.09
N LEU A 198 8.77 3.81 -19.57
CA LEU A 198 9.38 4.68 -18.55
C LEU A 198 9.69 6.09 -19.07
N GLU A 199 10.04 6.23 -20.35
CA GLU A 199 10.25 7.51 -21.01
C GLU A 199 8.94 8.27 -21.21
N GLU A 200 7.89 7.58 -21.64
CA GLU A 200 6.56 8.13 -21.90
C GLU A 200 5.79 8.40 -20.59
N ASN A 201 5.89 7.49 -19.60
CA ASN A 201 5.19 7.57 -18.32
C ASN A 201 6.09 7.19 -17.14
N ARG A 202 6.73 8.18 -16.53
CA ARG A 202 7.58 7.98 -15.36
C ARG A 202 6.87 7.38 -14.14
N ARG A 203 5.53 7.47 -14.06
CA ARG A 203 4.75 6.90 -12.96
C ARG A 203 4.72 5.37 -13.03
N SER A 204 4.90 4.77 -14.21
CA SER A 204 4.97 3.32 -14.41
C SER A 204 6.18 2.65 -13.76
N ARG A 205 7.18 3.43 -13.30
CA ARG A 205 8.42 2.89 -12.71
C ARG A 205 8.20 1.95 -11.53
N SER A 206 7.12 2.11 -10.80
CA SER A 206 6.81 1.27 -9.63
C SER A 206 5.71 0.25 -9.94
N ALA A 207 5.24 0.19 -11.18
CA ALA A 207 4.16 -0.70 -11.59
C ALA A 207 4.67 -2.14 -11.73
N HIS A 208 3.99 -3.07 -11.10
CA HIS A 208 4.24 -4.51 -11.18
C HIS A 208 2.96 -5.20 -11.65
N LEU A 209 2.98 -5.77 -12.86
CA LEU A 209 1.87 -6.57 -13.38
C LEU A 209 2.05 -8.05 -13.04
N ARG A 210 1.01 -8.63 -12.42
CA ARG A 210 0.91 -10.08 -12.18
C ARG A 210 -0.31 -10.65 -12.85
N VAL A 211 -0.17 -11.86 -13.40
CA VAL A 211 -1.23 -12.54 -14.14
C VAL A 211 -1.40 -13.97 -13.63
N LEU A 212 -2.65 -14.33 -13.38
CA LEU A 212 -3.11 -15.65 -12.95
C LEU A 212 -4.26 -16.10 -13.85
N GLU A 213 -4.37 -17.40 -14.10
CA GLU A 213 -5.47 -18.02 -14.86
C GLU A 213 -6.23 -18.99 -13.95
N LYS A 214 -7.56 -18.85 -13.87
CA LYS A 214 -8.41 -19.77 -13.10
C LYS A 214 -8.54 -21.10 -13.83
N ILE A 215 -8.42 -22.22 -13.11
CA ILE A 215 -8.57 -23.58 -13.61
C ILE A 215 -10.03 -24.02 -13.49
#